data_b4bc45380807116ecd19566aea1fed3d
#
_entry.id   b4bc45380807116ecd19566aea1fed3d
#
_cell.length_a   1.000
_cell.length_b   1.000
_cell.length_c   1.000
_cell.angle_alpha   90.00
_cell.angle_beta   90.00
_cell.angle_gamma   90.00
#
_symmetry.space_group_name_H-M   'P 1'
#
loop_
_entity.id
_entity.type
_entity.pdbx_description
1 polymer ?
#
loop_
_entity_poly.entity_id
_entity_poly.type
_entity_poly.pdbx_seq_one_letter_code
_entity_poly.pdbx_strand_id
1 'polypeptide(L)'
;MKKQTAGRDQLGEFAPKFAELNDDVLFGEIWSREDKLSLRDRSLVTICVFMGKGLVDSSLKYHIMNAKNNGITKEEMAEIITHAAFYAGWPNAWAVFNMAKEVYANDEPAKE
;
A
#
# COMPACT_ATOMS: atom_id res chain seq x y z
N MET A 1 -15.00 -1.73 -4.58
CA MET A 1 -13.58 -1.87 -4.92
C MET A 1 -13.44 -2.77 -6.14
N LYS A 2 -12.49 -2.45 -6.99
CA LYS A 2 -12.29 -3.22 -8.20
C LYS A 2 -11.85 -4.64 -7.88
N LYS A 3 -12.36 -5.62 -8.63
CA LYS A 3 -12.02 -7.00 -8.39
C LYS A 3 -10.53 -7.24 -8.62
N GLN A 4 -9.88 -7.91 -7.69
CA GLN A 4 -8.45 -8.19 -7.77
C GLN A 4 -8.22 -9.58 -8.31
N THR A 5 -7.30 -9.72 -9.25
CA THR A 5 -6.95 -11.00 -9.84
C THR A 5 -5.46 -11.27 -9.81
N ALA A 6 -4.67 -10.42 -9.11
CA ALA A 6 -3.22 -10.55 -9.13
C ALA A 6 -2.74 -11.90 -8.62
N GLY A 7 -3.43 -12.47 -7.62
CA GLY A 7 -3.03 -13.78 -7.11
C GLY A 7 -3.12 -14.85 -8.17
N ARG A 8 -4.25 -14.89 -8.85
CA ARG A 8 -4.45 -15.88 -9.91
C ARG A 8 -3.51 -15.66 -11.08
N ASP A 9 -3.27 -14.38 -11.41
CA ASP A 9 -2.39 -14.06 -12.53
C ASP A 9 -0.96 -14.51 -12.28
N GLN A 10 -0.48 -14.37 -11.08
CA GLN A 10 0.92 -14.65 -10.76
C GLN A 10 1.15 -16.04 -10.18
N LEU A 11 0.22 -16.55 -9.39
CA LEU A 11 0.42 -17.75 -8.62
C LEU A 11 -0.65 -18.81 -8.81
N GLY A 12 -1.59 -18.59 -9.75
CA GLY A 12 -2.72 -19.48 -9.88
C GLY A 12 -2.35 -20.92 -10.18
N GLU A 13 -1.27 -21.13 -10.94
CA GLU A 13 -0.84 -22.48 -11.28
C GLU A 13 0.03 -23.12 -10.22
N PHE A 14 0.88 -22.31 -9.59
CA PHE A 14 1.80 -22.81 -8.59
C PHE A 14 1.13 -23.00 -7.22
N ALA A 15 0.30 -22.05 -6.83
CA ALA A 15 -0.31 -22.04 -5.50
C ALA A 15 -1.77 -21.59 -5.61
N PRO A 16 -2.65 -22.44 -6.17
CA PRO A 16 -4.03 -22.02 -6.46
C PRO A 16 -4.82 -21.64 -5.22
N LYS A 17 -4.62 -22.32 -4.10
CA LYS A 17 -5.35 -21.94 -2.89
C LYS A 17 -4.90 -20.60 -2.35
N PHE A 18 -3.59 -20.35 -2.38
CA PHE A 18 -3.08 -19.04 -1.94
C PHE A 18 -3.62 -17.93 -2.85
N ALA A 19 -3.61 -18.17 -4.16
CA ALA A 19 -4.12 -17.21 -5.13
C ALA A 19 -5.59 -16.92 -4.87
N GLU A 20 -6.37 -17.95 -4.60
CA GLU A 20 -7.79 -17.79 -4.29
C GLU A 20 -7.98 -16.96 -3.04
N LEU A 21 -7.23 -17.25 -1.98
CA LEU A 21 -7.35 -16.50 -0.73
C LEU A 21 -6.95 -15.05 -0.92
N ASN A 22 -5.90 -14.81 -1.68
CA ASN A 22 -5.48 -13.45 -1.95
C ASN A 22 -6.57 -12.65 -2.68
N ASP A 23 -7.12 -13.24 -3.74
CA ASP A 23 -8.06 -12.52 -4.59
C ASP A 23 -9.45 -12.44 -3.98
N ASP A 24 -9.95 -13.55 -3.46
CA ASP A 24 -11.35 -13.63 -3.05
C ASP A 24 -11.58 -13.28 -1.59
N VAL A 25 -10.62 -13.57 -0.71
CA VAL A 25 -10.80 -13.32 0.71
C VAL A 25 -10.12 -12.01 1.12
N LEU A 26 -8.83 -11.89 0.90
CA LEU A 26 -8.14 -10.67 1.32
C LEU A 26 -8.73 -9.45 0.60
N PHE A 27 -8.74 -9.47 -0.70
CA PHE A 27 -9.24 -8.31 -1.45
C PHE A 27 -10.74 -8.36 -1.66
N GLY A 28 -11.30 -9.55 -1.90
CA GLY A 28 -12.72 -9.68 -2.17
C GLY A 28 -13.62 -9.50 -0.96
N GLU A 29 -13.13 -9.88 0.22
CA GLU A 29 -13.93 -9.77 1.43
C GLU A 29 -13.42 -8.71 2.40
N ILE A 30 -12.11 -8.71 2.70
CA ILE A 30 -11.60 -7.82 3.72
C ILE A 30 -11.48 -6.39 3.23
N TRP A 31 -10.77 -6.20 2.11
CA TRP A 31 -10.60 -4.85 1.57
C TRP A 31 -11.89 -4.22 1.09
N SER A 32 -12.90 -5.04 0.75
CA SER A 32 -14.16 -4.48 0.29
C SER A 32 -15.10 -4.06 1.42
N ARG A 33 -14.70 -4.23 2.67
CA ARG A 33 -15.52 -3.79 3.82
C ARG A 33 -15.33 -2.29 4.03
N GLU A 34 -15.69 -1.52 3.02
CA GLU A 34 -15.41 -0.09 3.02
C GLU A 34 -16.25 0.69 4.02
N ASP A 35 -17.39 0.13 4.39
CA ASP A 35 -18.24 0.76 5.40
C ASP A 35 -17.67 0.59 6.81
N LYS A 36 -16.72 -0.31 7.00
CA LYS A 36 -16.10 -0.52 8.32
C LYS A 36 -14.77 0.21 8.45
N LEU A 37 -14.03 0.28 7.36
CA LEU A 37 -12.75 0.98 7.32
C LEU A 37 -12.51 1.35 5.86
N SER A 38 -12.27 2.61 5.60
CA SER A 38 -12.13 3.08 4.22
C SER A 38 -10.91 2.48 3.53
N LEU A 39 -10.94 2.47 2.21
CA LEU A 39 -9.79 2.02 1.43
C LEU A 39 -8.56 2.87 1.74
N ARG A 40 -8.76 4.16 1.95
CA ARG A 40 -7.69 5.08 2.29
C ARG A 40 -7.02 4.66 3.61
N ASP A 41 -7.82 4.41 4.62
CA ASP A 41 -7.29 4.04 5.93
C ASP A 41 -6.66 2.66 5.92
N ARG A 42 -7.23 1.73 5.16
CA ARG A 42 -6.62 0.40 5.00
C ARG A 42 -5.24 0.51 4.36
N SER A 43 -5.11 1.38 3.36
CA SER A 43 -3.81 1.60 2.72
C SER A 43 -2.80 2.17 3.70
N LEU A 44 -3.23 3.12 4.52
CA LEU A 44 -2.36 3.73 5.52
C LEU A 44 -1.86 2.69 6.52
N VAL A 45 -2.79 1.88 7.03
CA VAL A 45 -2.43 0.83 7.99
C VAL A 45 -1.45 -0.15 7.36
N THR A 46 -1.73 -0.57 6.11
CA THR A 46 -0.87 -1.53 5.43
C THR A 46 0.55 -1.01 5.27
N ILE A 47 0.69 0.23 4.84
CA ILE A 47 2.01 0.83 4.64
C ILE A 47 2.78 0.90 5.95
N CYS A 48 2.12 1.30 7.02
CA CYS A 48 2.78 1.43 8.31
C CYS A 48 3.23 0.07 8.85
N VAL A 49 2.41 -0.97 8.63
CA VAL A 49 2.80 -2.31 9.06
C VAL A 49 4.01 -2.80 8.27
N PHE A 50 4.00 -2.60 6.95
CA PHE A 50 5.14 -2.99 6.12
C PHE A 50 6.40 -2.26 6.57
N MET A 51 6.29 -0.95 6.80
CA MET A 51 7.44 -0.16 7.25
C MET A 51 7.98 -0.68 8.57
N GLY A 52 7.09 -0.95 9.52
CA GLY A 52 7.50 -1.43 10.84
C GLY A 52 8.18 -2.78 10.79
N LYS A 53 7.80 -3.61 9.83
CA LYS A 53 8.40 -4.93 9.66
C LYS A 53 9.65 -4.90 8.78
N GLY A 54 9.95 -3.77 8.15
CA GLY A 54 11.08 -3.68 7.24
C GLY A 54 10.83 -4.34 5.90
N LEU A 55 9.57 -4.52 5.53
CA LEU A 55 9.22 -5.12 4.24
C LEU A 55 9.13 -4.01 3.20
N VAL A 56 10.27 -3.64 2.66
CA VAL A 56 10.37 -2.48 1.77
C VAL A 56 10.73 -2.90 0.36
N ASP A 57 10.00 -3.86 -0.18
CA ASP A 57 10.23 -4.36 -1.53
C ASP A 57 9.12 -3.90 -2.47
N SER A 58 9.01 -4.56 -3.62
CA SER A 58 8.03 -4.17 -4.64
C SER A 58 6.58 -4.27 -4.14
N SER A 59 6.33 -5.16 -3.18
CA SER A 59 4.97 -5.25 -2.61
C SER A 59 4.59 -3.94 -1.94
N LEU A 60 5.52 -3.34 -1.22
CA LEU A 60 5.24 -2.07 -0.58
C LEU A 60 4.97 -0.98 -1.61
N LYS A 61 5.74 -0.97 -2.69
CA LYS A 61 5.54 0.02 -3.74
C LYS A 61 4.13 -0.08 -4.30
N TYR A 62 3.65 -1.30 -4.50
CA TYR A 62 2.30 -1.53 -4.96
C TYR A 62 1.28 -0.92 -3.99
N HIS A 63 1.49 -1.11 -2.69
CA HIS A 63 0.58 -0.57 -1.70
C HIS A 63 0.64 0.95 -1.60
N ILE A 64 1.81 1.53 -1.85
CA ILE A 64 1.93 2.99 -1.89
C ILE A 64 1.15 3.54 -3.10
N MET A 65 1.24 2.85 -4.25
CA MET A 65 0.46 3.25 -5.42
C MET A 65 -1.03 3.19 -5.13
N ASN A 66 -1.47 2.13 -4.45
CA ASN A 66 -2.86 2.02 -4.07
C ASN A 66 -3.27 3.12 -3.10
N ALA A 67 -2.39 3.48 -2.18
CA ALA A 67 -2.67 4.55 -1.23
C ALA A 67 -2.89 5.87 -1.96
N LYS A 68 -2.06 6.15 -2.95
CA LYS A 68 -2.23 7.34 -3.76
C LYS A 68 -3.57 7.32 -4.48
N ASN A 69 -3.91 6.19 -5.07
CA ASN A 69 -5.19 6.04 -5.77
C ASN A 69 -6.38 6.14 -4.83
N ASN A 70 -6.19 5.78 -3.58
CA ASN A 70 -7.25 5.83 -2.57
C ASN A 70 -7.33 7.16 -1.84
N GLY A 71 -6.58 8.17 -2.31
CA GLY A 71 -6.75 9.52 -1.82
C GLY A 71 -5.73 10.02 -0.82
N ILE A 72 -4.67 9.27 -0.55
CA ILE A 72 -3.60 9.77 0.32
C ILE A 72 -2.72 10.67 -0.53
N THR A 73 -2.68 11.95 -0.18
CA THR A 73 -1.91 12.93 -0.95
C THR A 73 -0.43 12.80 -0.66
N LYS A 74 0.37 13.44 -1.51
CA LYS A 74 1.81 13.46 -1.34
C LYS A 74 2.19 14.03 0.04
N GLU A 75 1.55 15.10 0.43
CA GLU A 75 1.81 15.73 1.71
C GLU A 75 1.42 14.84 2.87
N GLU A 76 0.28 14.17 2.74
CA GLU A 76 -0.15 13.25 3.78
C GLU A 76 0.79 12.06 3.88
N MET A 77 1.23 11.54 2.74
CA MET A 77 2.16 10.42 2.74
C MET A 77 3.45 10.80 3.46
N ALA A 78 3.96 12.00 3.19
CA ALA A 78 5.17 12.46 3.86
C ALA A 78 4.96 12.53 5.37
N GLU A 79 3.79 13.02 5.79
CA GLU A 79 3.51 13.12 7.21
C GLU A 79 3.35 11.76 7.87
N ILE A 80 2.71 10.83 7.18
CA ILE A 80 2.54 9.46 7.68
C ILE A 80 3.89 8.81 7.93
N ILE A 81 4.78 8.88 6.94
CA ILE A 81 6.09 8.25 7.06
C ILE A 81 6.92 8.93 8.13
N THR A 82 6.84 10.25 8.20
CA THR A 82 7.58 10.99 9.22
C THR A 82 7.14 10.59 10.63
N HIS A 83 5.85 10.51 10.84
CA HIS A 83 5.34 10.09 12.15
C HIS A 83 5.77 8.65 12.46
N ALA A 84 5.55 7.76 11.51
CA ALA A 84 5.82 6.34 11.72
C ALA A 84 7.31 6.06 11.91
N ALA A 85 8.18 6.94 11.39
CA ALA A 85 9.62 6.76 11.50
C ALA A 85 10.09 6.63 12.95
N PHE A 86 9.40 7.34 13.86
CA PHE A 86 9.76 7.32 15.27
C PHE A 86 9.43 5.99 15.94
N TYR A 87 8.57 5.19 15.33
CA TYR A 87 8.14 3.90 15.86
C TYR A 87 8.69 2.73 15.06
N ALA A 88 8.88 2.92 13.75
CA ALA A 88 9.33 1.86 12.87
C ALA A 88 10.84 1.84 12.67
N GLY A 89 11.50 2.95 12.98
CA GLY A 89 12.94 3.05 12.78
C GLY A 89 13.27 3.91 11.57
N TRP A 90 14.28 4.76 11.76
CA TRP A 90 14.66 5.74 10.75
C TRP A 90 15.09 5.12 9.42
N PRO A 91 15.93 4.04 9.44
CA PRO A 91 16.32 3.42 8.18
C PRO A 91 15.14 2.87 7.38
N ASN A 92 14.15 2.28 8.08
CA ASN A 92 12.96 1.79 7.39
C ASN A 92 12.21 2.94 6.73
N ALA A 93 12.10 4.07 7.45
CA ALA A 93 11.41 5.24 6.89
C ALA A 93 12.14 5.77 5.66
N TRP A 94 13.47 5.79 5.68
CA TRP A 94 14.24 6.21 4.51
C TRP A 94 13.90 5.36 3.29
N ALA A 95 13.84 4.04 3.47
CA ALA A 95 13.54 3.14 2.37
C ALA A 95 12.14 3.39 1.83
N VAL A 96 11.17 3.62 2.73
CA VAL A 96 9.81 3.90 2.28
C VAL A 96 9.72 5.23 1.57
N PHE A 97 10.44 6.26 2.05
CA PHE A 97 10.46 7.55 1.37
C PHE A 97 11.02 7.45 -0.05
N ASN A 98 12.08 6.66 -0.22
CA ASN A 98 12.65 6.50 -1.56
C ASN A 98 11.63 5.93 -2.52
N MET A 99 10.83 4.99 -2.05
CA MET A 99 9.78 4.38 -2.85
C MET A 99 8.63 5.36 -3.10
N ALA A 100 8.22 6.08 -2.07
CA ALA A 100 7.13 7.02 -2.18
C ALA A 100 7.47 8.16 -3.14
N LYS A 101 8.72 8.60 -3.14
CA LYS A 101 9.15 9.63 -4.09
C LYS A 101 8.88 9.20 -5.52
N GLU A 102 9.15 7.93 -5.82
CA GLU A 102 8.91 7.43 -7.18
C GLU A 102 7.43 7.41 -7.51
N VAL A 103 6.62 6.96 -6.58
CA VAL A 103 5.17 6.83 -6.81
C VAL A 103 4.53 8.20 -7.02
N TYR A 104 4.97 9.20 -6.25
CA TYR A 104 4.40 10.54 -6.34
C TYR A 104 5.18 11.47 -7.26
N ALA A 105 6.12 10.94 -8.03
CA ALA A 105 6.99 11.77 -8.86
C ALA A 105 6.21 12.57 -9.89
N ASN A 106 5.11 12.01 -10.41
CA ASN A 106 4.29 12.69 -11.39
C ASN A 106 3.18 13.49 -10.77
N ASP A 107 3.15 13.56 -9.45
CA ASP A 107 2.12 14.26 -8.73
C ASP A 107 2.58 15.69 -8.51
N GLU A 108 2.79 16.38 -9.60
CA GLU A 108 3.32 17.71 -9.53
C GLU A 108 2.35 18.67 -8.95
N PRO A 109 2.81 19.63 -8.21
CA PRO A 109 1.92 20.65 -7.75
C PRO A 109 1.34 21.28 -8.99
N ALA A 110 0.16 21.66 -8.87
CA ALA A 110 -0.51 22.25 -9.95
C ALA A 110 0.49 23.17 -10.52
N LYS A 111 0.70 23.05 -11.74
CA LYS A 111 1.66 23.85 -12.27
C LYS A 111 1.18 25.18 -12.11
N GLU A 112 1.01 25.55 -11.18
CA GLU A 112 0.53 26.72 -10.92
C GLU A 112 1.04 27.66 -11.56
#